data_ae90de95718028aa177eab4131d2b93b
#
_entry.id   ae90de95718028aa177eab4131d2b93b
#
_cell.length_a   1.000
_cell.length_b   1.000
_cell.length_c   1.000
_cell.angle_alpha   90.00
_cell.angle_beta   90.00
_cell.angle_gamma   90.00
#
_symmetry.space_group_name_H-M   'P 1'
#
loop_
_entity.id
_entity.type
_entity.pdbx_description
1 polymer ?
#
loop_
_entity_poly.entity_id
_entity_poly.type
_entity_poly.pdbx_seq_one_letter_code
_entity_poly.pdbx_strand_id
1 'polypeptide(L)'
;MRLDPADGSIQLGHLTTLICPTLSLEEARIAFATLMHGERDAGTGYHWLSLHRVSLGGAPAGISLCFHGQQLDMVTIGVDLPGATLEDGWPTQVAIDAEVAFMRRTLATALGRKLAGGRARFEWGEAWARFDPKGFMASSGIHYTPRS
;
A
#
# COMPACT_ATOMS: atom_id res chain seq x y z
N MET A 1 -9.27 5.24 -3.42
CA MET A 1 -8.70 4.86 -2.11
C MET A 1 -8.55 6.11 -1.25
N ARG A 2 -9.02 6.05 -0.04
CA ARG A 2 -8.98 7.18 0.89
C ARG A 2 -8.33 6.76 2.20
N LEU A 3 -7.32 7.53 2.63
CA LEU A 3 -6.57 7.27 3.85
C LEU A 3 -7.00 8.24 4.94
N ASP A 4 -7.18 7.72 6.15
CA ASP A 4 -7.52 8.55 7.33
C ASP A 4 -6.26 8.76 8.17
N PRO A 5 -5.80 10.01 8.32
CA PRO A 5 -4.58 10.29 9.11
C PRO A 5 -4.75 10.02 10.61
N ALA A 6 -5.98 9.94 11.10
CA ALA A 6 -6.22 9.75 12.54
C ALA A 6 -5.85 8.34 13.00
N ASP A 7 -6.08 7.32 12.16
CA ASP A 7 -5.87 5.91 12.55
C ASP A 7 -5.17 5.06 11.48
N GLY A 8 -4.84 5.66 10.33
CA GLY A 8 -4.20 4.95 9.23
C GLY A 8 -5.12 4.01 8.46
N SER A 9 -6.43 4.10 8.66
CA SER A 9 -7.37 3.26 7.93
C SER A 9 -7.46 3.66 6.47
N ILE A 10 -7.81 2.69 5.61
CA ILE A 10 -7.95 2.89 4.17
C ILE A 10 -9.33 2.44 3.74
N GLN A 11 -10.05 3.30 3.05
CA GLN A 11 -11.33 2.98 2.42
C GLN A 11 -11.15 2.77 0.92
N LEU A 12 -11.61 1.65 0.40
CA LEU A 12 -11.55 1.33 -1.03
C LEU A 12 -12.90 1.63 -1.68
N GLY A 13 -12.94 2.69 -2.51
CA GLY A 13 -14.15 3.05 -3.23
C GLY A 13 -15.34 3.25 -2.32
N HIS A 14 -16.41 2.53 -2.59
CA HIS A 14 -17.65 2.59 -1.81
C HIS A 14 -17.80 1.44 -0.81
N LEU A 15 -16.77 0.62 -0.65
CA LEU A 15 -16.84 -0.50 0.30
C LEU A 15 -16.84 0.03 1.72
N THR A 16 -17.70 -0.57 2.56
CA THR A 16 -17.85 -0.14 3.95
C THR A 16 -16.80 -0.72 4.89
N THR A 17 -16.19 -1.85 4.52
CA THR A 17 -15.14 -2.45 5.33
C THR A 17 -13.85 -1.66 5.13
N LEU A 18 -13.28 -1.18 6.24
CA LEU A 18 -12.03 -0.42 6.24
C LEU A 18 -10.85 -1.36 6.40
N ILE A 19 -9.76 -1.04 5.69
CA ILE A 19 -8.46 -1.64 5.96
C ILE A 19 -7.87 -0.92 7.16
N CYS A 20 -7.67 -1.64 8.26
CA CYS A 20 -7.19 -1.08 9.52
C CYS A 20 -6.56 -2.20 10.37
N PRO A 21 -5.83 -1.86 11.44
CA PRO A 21 -5.15 -2.88 12.24
C PRO A 21 -6.05 -3.95 12.86
N THR A 22 -7.35 -3.68 13.01
CA THR A 22 -8.30 -4.64 13.57
C THR A 22 -8.94 -5.56 12.53
N LEU A 23 -8.67 -5.33 11.25
CA LEU A 23 -9.19 -6.18 10.19
C LEU A 23 -8.46 -7.53 10.20
N SER A 24 -9.21 -8.62 10.34
CA SER A 24 -8.62 -9.96 10.29
C SER A 24 -8.44 -10.43 8.84
N LEU A 25 -7.60 -11.45 8.66
CA LEU A 25 -7.38 -12.08 7.36
C LEU A 25 -8.71 -12.62 6.79
N GLU A 26 -9.52 -13.29 7.61
CA GLU A 26 -10.80 -13.85 7.16
C GLU A 26 -11.79 -12.75 6.76
N GLU A 27 -11.88 -11.69 7.55
CA GLU A 27 -12.73 -10.55 7.20
C GLU A 27 -12.30 -9.90 5.88
N ALA A 28 -11.00 -9.77 5.65
CA ALA A 28 -10.46 -9.20 4.42
C ALA A 28 -10.80 -10.06 3.20
N ARG A 29 -10.66 -11.39 3.32
CA ARG A 29 -11.01 -12.32 2.24
C ARG A 29 -12.46 -12.18 1.81
N ILE A 30 -13.36 -12.03 2.77
CA ILE A 30 -14.78 -11.88 2.52
C ILE A 30 -15.09 -10.50 1.92
N ALA A 31 -14.61 -9.44 2.59
CA ALA A 31 -14.94 -8.06 2.21
C ALA A 31 -14.40 -7.69 0.83
N PHE A 32 -13.22 -8.17 0.47
CA PHE A 32 -12.52 -7.77 -0.75
C PHE A 32 -12.44 -8.88 -1.80
N ALA A 33 -13.30 -9.89 -1.70
CA ALA A 33 -13.30 -11.06 -2.60
C ALA A 33 -13.32 -10.66 -4.09
N THR A 34 -14.12 -9.64 -4.45
CA THR A 34 -14.24 -9.20 -5.85
C THR A 34 -13.01 -8.45 -6.36
N LEU A 35 -12.17 -7.93 -5.46
CA LEU A 35 -10.96 -7.20 -5.80
C LEU A 35 -9.70 -8.05 -5.74
N MET A 36 -9.79 -9.25 -5.18
CA MET A 36 -8.64 -10.13 -5.04
C MET A 36 -8.18 -10.65 -6.40
N HIS A 37 -6.86 -10.57 -6.62
CA HIS A 37 -6.27 -11.18 -7.80
C HIS A 37 -5.08 -12.08 -7.46
N GLY A 38 -4.76 -12.25 -6.20
CA GLY A 38 -3.73 -13.17 -5.75
C GLY A 38 -3.72 -13.31 -4.24
N GLU A 39 -3.23 -14.45 -3.78
CA GLU A 39 -3.07 -14.76 -2.37
C GLU A 39 -1.82 -15.62 -2.23
N ARG A 40 -0.99 -15.32 -1.24
CA ARG A 40 0.25 -16.06 -1.03
C ARG A 40 0.53 -16.25 0.46
N ASP A 41 0.69 -17.50 0.86
CA ASP A 41 1.20 -17.87 2.17
C ASP A 41 2.73 -17.99 2.05
N ALA A 42 3.46 -17.15 2.79
CA ALA A 42 4.92 -17.12 2.74
C ALA A 42 5.58 -18.26 3.54
N GLY A 43 4.81 -19.04 4.30
CA GLY A 43 5.34 -20.15 5.10
C GLY A 43 6.05 -19.72 6.37
N THR A 44 6.04 -18.41 6.69
CA THR A 44 6.74 -17.83 7.85
C THR A 44 5.77 -17.18 8.83
N GLY A 45 4.47 -17.47 8.72
CA GLY A 45 3.42 -16.82 9.49
C GLY A 45 2.87 -15.58 8.79
N TYR A 46 3.49 -15.14 7.70
CA TYR A 46 3.02 -14.01 6.91
C TYR A 46 2.16 -14.47 5.74
N HIS A 47 1.07 -13.76 5.53
CA HIS A 47 0.11 -14.07 4.48
C HIS A 47 -0.25 -12.79 3.71
N TRP A 48 -0.20 -12.85 2.38
CA TRP A 48 -0.44 -11.71 1.51
C TRP A 48 -1.71 -11.86 0.72
N LEU A 49 -2.55 -10.82 0.71
CA LEU A 49 -3.69 -10.69 -0.20
C LEU A 49 -3.40 -9.54 -1.16
N SER A 50 -3.45 -9.83 -2.45
CA SER A 50 -3.26 -8.80 -3.49
C SER A 50 -4.60 -8.37 -4.05
N LEU A 51 -4.87 -7.07 -4.04
CA LEU A 51 -6.09 -6.47 -4.53
C LEU A 51 -5.76 -5.57 -5.73
N HIS A 52 -6.65 -5.55 -6.72
CA HIS A 52 -6.49 -4.73 -7.92
C HIS A 52 -7.78 -3.94 -8.19
N ARG A 53 -7.78 -3.17 -9.27
CA ARG A 53 -8.92 -2.32 -9.68
C ARG A 53 -9.29 -1.28 -8.61
N VAL A 54 -8.27 -0.74 -7.98
CA VAL A 54 -8.40 0.39 -7.07
C VAL A 54 -7.65 1.58 -7.67
N SER A 55 -7.82 2.75 -7.10
CA SER A 55 -7.12 3.95 -7.57
C SER A 55 -6.64 4.80 -6.40
N LEU A 56 -5.55 5.51 -6.61
CA LEU A 56 -5.00 6.45 -5.64
C LEU A 56 -4.51 7.69 -6.36
N GLY A 57 -4.98 8.85 -5.92
CA GLY A 57 -4.57 10.13 -6.52
C GLY A 57 -4.91 10.24 -8.00
N GLY A 58 -5.97 9.57 -8.46
CA GLY A 58 -6.37 9.54 -9.86
C GLY A 58 -5.63 8.54 -10.72
N ALA A 59 -4.69 7.77 -10.16
CA ALA A 59 -3.95 6.75 -10.89
C ALA A 59 -4.48 5.35 -10.57
N PRO A 60 -4.52 4.42 -11.55
CA PRO A 60 -4.81 3.03 -11.26
C PRO A 60 -3.77 2.48 -10.29
N ALA A 61 -4.22 1.69 -9.32
CA ALA A 61 -3.35 1.18 -8.26
C ALA A 61 -3.65 -0.29 -7.96
N GLY A 62 -2.66 -0.94 -7.36
CA GLY A 62 -2.81 -2.22 -6.73
C GLY A 62 -2.32 -2.12 -5.29
N ILE A 63 -2.91 -2.89 -4.40
CA ILE A 63 -2.46 -2.93 -3.01
C ILE A 63 -2.32 -4.37 -2.57
N SER A 64 -1.41 -4.59 -1.63
CA SER A 64 -1.22 -5.90 -1.01
C SER A 64 -1.32 -5.75 0.49
N LEU A 65 -2.17 -6.57 1.10
CA LEU A 65 -2.37 -6.61 2.54
C LEU A 65 -1.51 -7.74 3.10
N CYS A 66 -0.63 -7.41 4.02
CA CYS A 66 0.24 -8.38 4.67
C CYS A 66 -0.24 -8.66 6.10
N PHE A 67 -0.63 -9.89 6.36
CA PHE A 67 -1.07 -10.33 7.68
C PHE A 67 0.01 -11.19 8.34
N HIS A 68 0.20 -10.98 9.63
CA HIS A 68 0.98 -11.91 10.46
C HIS A 68 -0.02 -12.66 11.34
N GLY A 69 -0.25 -13.94 11.04
CA GLY A 69 -1.39 -14.65 11.57
C GLY A 69 -2.68 -14.01 11.08
N GLN A 70 -3.56 -13.62 11.99
CA GLN A 70 -4.81 -12.91 11.65
C GLN A 70 -4.69 -11.39 11.75
N GLN A 71 -3.53 -10.87 12.12
CA GLN A 71 -3.34 -9.44 12.35
C GLN A 71 -2.73 -8.75 11.14
N LEU A 72 -3.37 -7.67 10.70
CA LEU A 72 -2.84 -6.86 9.60
C LEU A 72 -1.60 -6.10 10.09
N ASP A 73 -0.49 -6.32 9.39
CA ASP A 73 0.80 -5.75 9.72
C ASP A 73 1.15 -4.58 8.80
N MET A 74 0.93 -4.75 7.51
CA MET A 74 1.43 -3.81 6.51
C MET A 74 0.54 -3.82 5.27
N VAL A 75 0.47 -2.67 4.62
CA VAL A 75 -0.18 -2.51 3.31
C VAL A 75 0.84 -1.89 2.36
N THR A 76 1.15 -2.58 1.26
CA THR A 76 1.98 -2.01 0.21
C THR A 76 1.09 -1.48 -0.92
N ILE A 77 1.50 -0.37 -1.54
CA ILE A 77 0.72 0.31 -2.57
C ILE A 77 1.61 0.53 -3.78
N GLY A 78 1.13 0.12 -4.95
CA GLY A 78 1.77 0.43 -6.22
C GLY A 78 0.80 1.16 -7.13
N VAL A 79 1.29 2.09 -7.96
CA VAL A 79 0.47 2.81 -8.92
C VAL A 79 1.01 2.61 -10.33
N ASP A 80 0.10 2.62 -11.32
CA ASP A 80 0.45 2.60 -12.73
C ASP A 80 0.28 4.02 -13.27
N LEU A 81 1.41 4.70 -13.44
CA LEU A 81 1.40 6.06 -13.96
C LEU A 81 1.35 6.06 -15.49
N PRO A 82 0.55 6.96 -16.11
CA PRO A 82 0.58 7.13 -17.55
C PRO A 82 1.98 7.53 -18.02
N GLY A 83 2.45 6.90 -19.10
CA GLY A 83 3.78 7.18 -19.63
C GLY A 83 4.93 6.53 -18.90
N ALA A 84 4.66 5.61 -17.97
CA ALA A 84 5.72 4.82 -17.36
C ALA A 84 6.48 4.04 -18.42
N THR A 85 7.81 4.18 -18.43
CA THR A 85 8.67 3.54 -19.43
C THR A 85 9.20 2.22 -18.91
N LEU A 86 9.23 1.21 -19.80
CA LEU A 86 9.82 -0.10 -19.52
C LEU A 86 10.99 -0.32 -20.47
N GLU A 87 12.00 -1.00 -19.99
CA GLU A 87 13.14 -1.46 -20.77
C GLU A 87 13.30 -2.94 -20.51
N ASP A 88 13.16 -3.75 -21.56
CA ASP A 88 13.17 -5.23 -21.47
C ASP A 88 12.18 -5.77 -20.44
N GLY A 89 11.01 -5.14 -20.32
CA GLY A 89 9.97 -5.53 -19.36
C GLY A 89 10.19 -5.03 -17.94
N TRP A 90 11.25 -4.28 -17.67
CA TRP A 90 11.57 -3.72 -16.35
C TRP A 90 11.36 -2.21 -16.32
N PRO A 91 10.92 -1.65 -15.19
CA PRO A 91 10.79 -0.19 -15.07
C PRO A 91 12.18 0.47 -15.15
N THR A 92 12.22 1.62 -15.81
CA THR A 92 13.44 2.44 -15.86
C THR A 92 13.60 3.21 -14.56
N GLN A 93 14.82 3.68 -14.27
CA GLN A 93 15.04 4.55 -13.09
C GLN A 93 14.15 5.79 -13.14
N VAL A 94 13.94 6.36 -14.33
CA VAL A 94 13.05 7.52 -14.51
C VAL A 94 11.62 7.18 -14.10
N ALA A 95 11.10 6.02 -14.51
CA ALA A 95 9.76 5.58 -14.15
C ALA A 95 9.64 5.32 -12.65
N ILE A 96 10.66 4.71 -12.04
CA ILE A 96 10.70 4.44 -10.59
C ILE A 96 10.70 5.76 -9.83
N ASP A 97 11.54 6.72 -10.21
CA ASP A 97 11.62 8.02 -9.55
C ASP A 97 10.31 8.79 -9.66
N ALA A 98 9.63 8.69 -10.81
CA ALA A 98 8.31 9.31 -11.01
C ALA A 98 7.27 8.69 -10.08
N GLU A 99 7.27 7.38 -9.92
CA GLU A 99 6.35 6.69 -9.00
C GLU A 99 6.62 7.09 -7.55
N VAL A 100 7.89 7.10 -7.13
CA VAL A 100 8.27 7.52 -5.77
C VAL A 100 7.81 8.96 -5.50
N ALA A 101 8.05 9.87 -6.43
CA ALA A 101 7.64 11.27 -6.30
C ALA A 101 6.11 11.41 -6.21
N PHE A 102 5.38 10.69 -7.06
CA PHE A 102 3.92 10.66 -7.03
C PHE A 102 3.41 10.16 -5.68
N MET A 103 3.96 9.05 -5.19
CA MET A 103 3.53 8.45 -3.93
C MET A 103 3.83 9.35 -2.74
N ARG A 104 4.98 10.00 -2.72
CA ARG A 104 5.33 10.96 -1.65
C ARG A 104 4.33 12.11 -1.60
N ARG A 105 3.99 12.71 -2.75
CA ARG A 105 3.02 13.80 -2.80
C ARG A 105 1.62 13.33 -2.40
N THR A 106 1.20 12.20 -2.93
CA THR A 106 -0.15 11.68 -2.71
C THR A 106 -0.36 11.28 -1.25
N LEU A 107 0.60 10.56 -0.66
CA LEU A 107 0.53 10.18 0.75
C LEU A 107 0.61 11.41 1.66
N ALA A 108 1.47 12.37 1.34
CA ALA A 108 1.57 13.61 2.13
C ALA A 108 0.25 14.39 2.12
N THR A 109 -0.41 14.49 0.97
CA THR A 109 -1.70 15.16 0.86
C THR A 109 -2.78 14.41 1.64
N ALA A 110 -2.84 13.09 1.48
CA ALA A 110 -3.86 12.26 2.14
C ALA A 110 -3.70 12.26 3.66
N LEU A 111 -2.46 12.23 4.15
CA LEU A 111 -2.16 12.11 5.58
C LEU A 111 -1.88 13.46 6.26
N GLY A 112 -1.87 14.55 5.50
CA GLY A 112 -1.66 15.89 6.06
C GLY A 112 -0.26 16.11 6.63
N ARG A 113 0.72 15.33 6.18
CA ARG A 113 2.09 15.40 6.68
C ARG A 113 3.09 15.05 5.58
N LYS A 114 4.14 15.88 5.44
CA LYS A 114 5.20 15.63 4.47
C LYS A 114 5.99 14.36 4.85
N LEU A 115 6.33 13.55 3.85
CA LEU A 115 7.20 12.39 4.03
C LEU A 115 8.67 12.82 3.97
N ALA A 116 9.17 13.38 5.06
CA ALA A 116 10.57 13.82 5.16
C ALA A 116 11.48 12.59 5.13
N GLY A 117 12.44 12.57 4.20
CA GLY A 117 13.28 11.39 4.00
C GLY A 117 12.53 10.16 3.49
N GLY A 118 11.34 10.36 2.92
CA GLY A 118 10.51 9.27 2.39
C GLY A 118 9.66 8.57 3.44
N ARG A 119 9.52 9.13 4.64
CA ARG A 119 8.79 8.51 5.75
C ARG A 119 8.06 9.56 6.58
N ALA A 120 6.87 9.19 7.08
CA ALA A 120 6.16 9.97 8.08
C ALA A 120 5.67 9.01 9.17
N ARG A 121 5.87 9.37 10.43
CA ARG A 121 5.48 8.56 11.59
C ARG A 121 4.23 9.13 12.25
N PHE A 122 3.38 8.22 12.73
CA PHE A 122 2.14 8.50 13.42
C PHE A 122 2.03 7.57 14.64
N GLU A 123 1.08 7.82 15.53
CA GLU A 123 0.84 6.92 16.67
C GLU A 123 0.45 5.50 16.23
N TRP A 124 -0.28 5.40 15.12
CA TRP A 124 -0.76 4.11 14.60
C TRP A 124 0.27 3.38 13.72
N GLY A 125 1.37 4.01 13.36
CA GLY A 125 2.38 3.41 12.50
C GLY A 125 3.11 4.43 11.66
N GLU A 126 3.47 4.03 10.44
CA GLU A 126 4.20 4.92 9.52
C GLU A 126 3.76 4.72 8.08
N ALA A 127 3.94 5.77 7.28
CA ALA A 127 3.81 5.71 5.82
C ALA A 127 5.19 5.93 5.21
N TRP A 128 5.45 5.27 4.08
CA TRP A 128 6.72 5.44 3.37
C TRP A 128 6.50 5.47 1.86
N ALA A 129 7.44 6.10 1.16
CA ALA A 129 7.57 6.03 -0.29
C ALA A 129 9.04 6.25 -0.64
N ARG A 130 9.68 5.25 -1.22
CA ARG A 130 11.12 5.26 -1.47
C ARG A 130 11.50 4.38 -2.65
N PHE A 131 12.71 4.57 -3.15
CA PHE A 131 13.34 3.63 -4.06
C PHE A 131 13.91 2.44 -3.27
N ASP A 132 13.59 1.23 -3.72
CA ASP A 132 14.17 0.00 -3.17
C ASP A 132 15.28 -0.49 -4.12
N PRO A 133 16.56 -0.32 -3.75
CA PRO A 133 17.66 -0.73 -4.62
C PRO A 133 17.78 -2.25 -4.77
N LYS A 134 17.35 -3.04 -3.79
CA LYS A 134 17.42 -4.50 -3.87
C LYS A 134 16.46 -5.06 -4.90
N GLY A 135 15.22 -4.57 -4.90
CA GLY A 135 14.22 -4.98 -5.86
C GLY A 135 14.23 -4.17 -7.15
N PHE A 136 14.99 -3.10 -7.19
CA PHE A 136 14.99 -2.11 -8.28
C PHE A 136 13.57 -1.70 -8.61
N MET A 137 12.88 -1.12 -7.62
CA MET A 137 11.47 -0.78 -7.73
C MET A 137 11.12 0.37 -6.78
N ALA A 138 9.98 1.00 -7.01
CA ALA A 138 9.38 1.89 -6.03
C ALA A 138 8.76 1.04 -4.93
N SER A 139 8.91 1.48 -3.67
CA SER A 139 8.30 0.83 -2.52
C SER A 139 7.53 1.88 -1.75
N SER A 140 6.24 1.63 -1.53
CA SER A 140 5.35 2.59 -0.84
C SER A 140 4.30 1.84 -0.05
N GLY A 141 3.85 2.41 1.06
CA GLY A 141 2.80 1.81 1.83
C GLY A 141 2.67 2.35 3.25
N ILE A 142 1.99 1.56 4.05
CA ILE A 142 1.71 1.85 5.45
C ILE A 142 2.10 0.61 6.27
N HIS A 143 2.80 0.84 7.37
CA HIS A 143 3.15 -0.19 8.33
C HIS A 143 2.51 0.18 9.66
N TYR A 144 1.65 -0.68 10.18
CA TYR A 144 0.95 -0.43 11.44
C TYR A 144 1.82 -0.82 12.63
N THR A 145 1.76 -0.02 13.70
CA THR A 145 2.43 -0.36 14.94
C THR A 145 1.83 -1.65 15.49
N PRO A 146 2.66 -2.65 15.86
CA PRO A 146 2.15 -3.89 16.42
C PRO A 146 1.28 -3.63 17.66
N ARG A 147 0.16 -4.33 17.73
CA ARG A 147 -0.76 -4.26 18.88
C ARG A 147 -0.28 -5.21 19.96
N SER A 148 -0.22 -4.70 21.16
CA SER A 148 0.14 -5.51 22.34
C SER A 148 -1.08 -6.23 22.89
#